data_ee5816a092740694e344b05c7160638d
#
_entry.id   ee5816a092740694e344b05c7160638d
#
_cell.length_a   1.000
_cell.length_b   1.000
_cell.length_c   1.000
_cell.angle_alpha   90.00
_cell.angle_beta   90.00
_cell.angle_gamma   90.00
#
_symmetry.space_group_name_H-M   'P 1'
#
loop_
_entity.id
_entity.type
_entity.pdbx_description
1 polymer ?
#
loop_
_entity_poly.entity_id
_entity_poly.type
_entity_poly.pdbx_seq_one_letter_code
_entity_poly.pdbx_strand_id
1 'polypeptide(L)'
;MVPPLSAVRGTMEDMTIAEAPPRLAAAADVSLRWYPDGPYSLSRTLGPLLRGNSDPSFCVQGDVIWNAFTTPDGPATIRLASAGGGAAGTPLVDIQAWGPGADAAVKAAPRLLGADDDWQGFDEPAFHSTLPRMVQEARRRALAVRLPASGRMVDQLVPIILEQKVTVIEARRGYRYLVHRYGTPAPRAGMSTPAGLVVAPTAAQWLQVPSWEWHKAGVGPQRSATVMRALRSAVALERLAALPALVAGEKMQVIPGIGAWTAAEVVQRTHGCPDSISVGDYHLAAYVGAALTGRRTDDAGMLKLLEPWRGHRQRVVRMIQSTGFRKPTFGPRMTIQDHRGH
;
A
#
# COMPACT_ATOMS: atom_id res chain seq x y z
N MET A 1 -76.22 -3.69 -32.55
CA MET A 1 -75.37 -4.37 -33.52
C MET A 1 -74.12 -3.53 -33.72
N VAL A 2 -73.04 -3.86 -33.00
CA VAL A 2 -71.77 -3.12 -33.04
C VAL A 2 -70.71 -4.05 -33.69
N PRO A 3 -69.97 -3.61 -34.69
CA PRO A 3 -68.94 -4.44 -35.35
C PRO A 3 -67.67 -4.53 -34.51
N PRO A 4 -66.85 -5.59 -34.64
CA PRO A 4 -65.67 -5.83 -33.82
C PRO A 4 -64.44 -5.05 -34.35
N LEU A 5 -63.65 -4.58 -33.41
CA LEU A 5 -62.36 -3.95 -33.60
C LEU A 5 -61.31 -4.98 -34.07
N SER A 6 -60.71 -4.73 -35.22
CA SER A 6 -59.57 -5.49 -35.76
C SER A 6 -58.28 -5.15 -34.98
N ALA A 7 -57.60 -6.19 -34.52
CA ALA A 7 -56.30 -6.09 -33.90
C ALA A 7 -55.19 -5.83 -34.93
N VAL A 8 -54.50 -4.71 -34.79
CA VAL A 8 -53.25 -4.43 -35.50
C VAL A 8 -52.10 -5.07 -34.71
N ARG A 9 -51.49 -6.10 -35.27
CA ARG A 9 -50.22 -6.64 -34.76
C ARG A 9 -49.10 -5.75 -35.26
N GLY A 10 -48.52 -4.95 -34.37
CA GLY A 10 -47.23 -4.32 -34.59
C GLY A 10 -46.10 -5.32 -34.33
N THR A 11 -45.33 -5.60 -35.34
CA THR A 11 -44.05 -6.33 -35.24
C THR A 11 -43.05 -5.43 -34.47
N MET A 12 -42.66 -5.89 -33.30
CA MET A 12 -41.48 -5.33 -32.58
C MET A 12 -40.24 -5.71 -33.40
N GLU A 13 -39.66 -4.77 -34.10
CA GLU A 13 -38.34 -4.89 -34.65
C GLU A 13 -37.33 -4.96 -33.50
N ASP A 14 -36.54 -6.01 -33.53
CA ASP A 14 -35.44 -6.31 -32.60
C ASP A 14 -34.39 -5.19 -32.72
N MET A 15 -34.42 -4.21 -31.83
CA MET A 15 -33.35 -3.21 -31.69
C MET A 15 -32.16 -3.90 -31.03
N THR A 16 -31.31 -4.52 -31.83
CA THR A 16 -29.98 -4.94 -31.42
C THR A 16 -29.22 -3.69 -30.98
N ILE A 17 -29.04 -3.53 -29.68
CA ILE A 17 -28.15 -2.50 -29.13
C ILE A 17 -26.74 -2.87 -29.59
N ALA A 18 -26.23 -2.18 -30.60
CA ALA A 18 -24.83 -2.30 -31.01
C ALA A 18 -23.96 -1.93 -29.82
N GLU A 19 -23.24 -2.93 -29.29
CA GLU A 19 -22.22 -2.74 -28.26
C GLU A 19 -21.19 -1.75 -28.81
N ALA A 20 -21.09 -0.56 -28.20
CA ALA A 20 -20.14 0.45 -28.62
C ALA A 20 -18.71 -0.15 -28.53
N PRO A 21 -17.86 0.03 -29.55
CA PRO A 21 -16.52 -0.54 -29.55
C PRO A 21 -15.77 -0.05 -28.31
N PRO A 22 -14.92 -0.91 -27.67
CA PRO A 22 -14.16 -0.53 -26.50
C PRO A 22 -13.35 0.73 -26.84
N ARG A 23 -13.67 1.84 -26.16
CA ARG A 23 -12.97 3.11 -26.35
C ARG A 23 -11.50 2.91 -26.04
N LEU A 24 -10.66 3.08 -27.05
CA LEU A 24 -9.20 2.97 -26.95
C LEU A 24 -8.70 3.81 -25.77
N ALA A 25 -8.02 3.14 -24.82
CA ALA A 25 -7.26 3.82 -23.79
C ALA A 25 -6.26 4.76 -24.48
N ALA A 26 -6.07 5.98 -23.95
CA ALA A 26 -5.01 6.83 -24.43
C ALA A 26 -3.68 6.10 -24.32
N ALA A 27 -2.82 6.20 -25.32
CA ALA A 27 -1.49 5.61 -25.30
C ALA A 27 -0.76 6.05 -24.02
N ALA A 28 0.04 5.16 -23.43
CA ALA A 28 0.89 5.51 -22.32
C ALA A 28 2.00 6.45 -22.79
N ASP A 29 2.37 7.43 -21.93
CA ASP A 29 3.52 8.28 -22.20
C ASP A 29 4.81 7.44 -22.17
N VAL A 30 4.89 6.50 -21.22
CA VAL A 30 5.99 5.54 -21.08
C VAL A 30 5.45 4.17 -20.70
N SER A 31 6.06 3.10 -21.23
CA SER A 31 5.71 1.72 -20.87
C SER A 31 6.93 0.82 -20.72
N LEU A 32 6.78 -0.22 -19.90
CA LEU A 32 7.78 -1.25 -19.66
C LEU A 32 7.10 -2.59 -19.44
N ARG A 33 7.69 -3.67 -19.94
CA ARG A 33 7.35 -5.05 -19.55
C ARG A 33 8.39 -5.56 -18.58
N TRP A 34 7.96 -5.91 -17.38
CA TRP A 34 8.83 -6.46 -16.36
C TRP A 34 8.55 -7.94 -16.14
N TYR A 35 9.60 -8.74 -16.13
CA TYR A 35 9.54 -10.18 -15.94
C TYR A 35 10.17 -10.53 -14.59
N PRO A 36 9.34 -10.86 -13.57
CA PRO A 36 9.86 -11.31 -12.28
C PRO A 36 10.54 -12.68 -12.37
N ASP A 37 11.59 -12.86 -11.58
CA ASP A 37 12.21 -14.16 -11.40
C ASP A 37 11.29 -15.07 -10.59
N GLY A 38 10.71 -16.10 -11.24
CA GLY A 38 9.84 -17.09 -10.62
C GLY A 38 8.40 -16.60 -10.36
N PRO A 39 7.64 -17.32 -9.53
CA PRO A 39 6.24 -17.00 -9.24
C PRO A 39 6.07 -15.57 -8.72
N TYR A 40 5.01 -14.88 -9.16
CA TYR A 40 4.74 -13.51 -8.78
C TYR A 40 3.25 -13.22 -8.57
N SER A 41 2.92 -12.42 -7.56
CA SER A 41 1.56 -11.96 -7.29
C SER A 41 1.56 -10.45 -7.05
N LEU A 42 1.07 -9.70 -8.03
CA LEU A 42 0.99 -8.24 -8.00
C LEU A 42 0.19 -7.74 -6.80
N SER A 43 -1.01 -8.26 -6.60
CA SER A 43 -1.91 -7.84 -5.53
C SER A 43 -1.37 -8.14 -4.12
N ARG A 44 -0.75 -9.31 -3.93
CA ARG A 44 -0.16 -9.68 -2.63
C ARG A 44 1.11 -8.90 -2.33
N THR A 45 1.89 -8.58 -3.35
CA THR A 45 3.10 -7.76 -3.21
C THR A 45 2.76 -6.33 -2.86
N LEU A 46 1.86 -5.68 -3.59
CA LEU A 46 1.53 -4.27 -3.38
C LEU A 46 0.44 -4.00 -2.32
N GLY A 47 -0.24 -5.05 -1.86
CA GLY A 47 -1.28 -4.94 -0.83
C GLY A 47 -0.90 -4.11 0.40
N PRO A 48 0.33 -4.18 0.94
CA PRO A 48 0.76 -3.36 2.08
C PRO A 48 0.77 -1.85 1.81
N LEU A 49 0.79 -1.42 0.56
CA LEU A 49 0.76 -0.01 0.19
C LEU A 49 -0.67 0.54 0.10
N LEU A 50 -1.66 -0.34 -0.07
CA LEU A 50 -3.07 0.04 -0.18
C LEU A 50 -3.65 0.46 1.18
N ARG A 51 -4.24 1.64 1.24
CA ARG A 51 -4.86 2.21 2.46
C ARG A 51 -6.37 2.03 2.49
N GLY A 52 -6.80 0.82 2.17
CA GLY A 52 -8.21 0.42 2.10
C GLY A 52 -8.85 0.68 0.73
N ASN A 53 -10.08 0.19 0.57
CA ASN A 53 -10.78 0.18 -0.72
C ASN A 53 -11.12 1.59 -1.26
N SER A 54 -11.02 2.62 -0.42
CA SER A 54 -11.28 4.03 -0.80
C SER A 54 -9.99 4.86 -0.74
N ASP A 55 -8.84 4.25 -0.99
CA ASP A 55 -7.58 4.97 -1.10
C ASP A 55 -7.65 5.94 -2.28
N PRO A 56 -7.42 7.24 -2.07
CA PRO A 56 -7.56 8.23 -3.15
C PRO A 56 -6.46 8.16 -4.20
N SER A 57 -5.31 7.56 -3.86
CA SER A 57 -4.12 7.51 -4.71
C SER A 57 -3.80 6.11 -5.22
N PHE A 58 -4.52 5.09 -4.73
CA PHE A 58 -4.25 3.68 -5.03
C PHE A 58 -5.58 2.94 -5.26
N CYS A 59 -5.75 2.36 -6.44
CA CYS A 59 -6.98 1.65 -6.81
C CYS A 59 -6.66 0.27 -7.37
N VAL A 60 -7.43 -0.74 -6.96
CA VAL A 60 -7.33 -2.12 -7.47
C VAL A 60 -8.61 -2.44 -8.24
N GLN A 61 -8.46 -2.83 -9.49
CA GLN A 61 -9.55 -3.22 -10.40
C GLN A 61 -9.22 -4.59 -11.03
N GLY A 62 -9.72 -5.66 -10.44
CA GLY A 62 -9.33 -7.01 -10.86
C GLY A 62 -7.82 -7.22 -10.71
N ASP A 63 -7.17 -7.62 -11.81
CA ASP A 63 -5.73 -7.84 -11.86
C ASP A 63 -4.91 -6.58 -12.20
N VAL A 64 -5.56 -5.42 -12.19
CA VAL A 64 -4.94 -4.13 -12.50
C VAL A 64 -4.85 -3.28 -11.24
N ILE A 65 -3.68 -2.72 -11.01
CA ILE A 65 -3.40 -1.75 -9.95
C ILE A 65 -3.08 -0.41 -10.58
N TRP A 66 -3.74 0.63 -10.07
CA TRP A 66 -3.48 2.02 -10.39
C TRP A 66 -2.91 2.72 -9.17
N ASN A 67 -1.82 3.46 -9.34
CA ASN A 67 -1.25 4.28 -8.28
C ASN A 67 -0.84 5.65 -8.83
N ALA A 68 -1.28 6.70 -8.17
CA ALA A 68 -0.92 8.08 -8.51
C ALA A 68 -0.03 8.67 -7.41
N PHE A 69 1.09 9.27 -7.78
CA PHE A 69 2.07 9.78 -6.83
C PHE A 69 2.96 10.86 -7.48
N THR A 70 3.70 11.57 -6.64
CA THR A 70 4.68 12.55 -7.08
C THR A 70 6.05 11.90 -7.26
N THR A 71 6.72 12.20 -8.37
CA THR A 71 8.12 11.89 -8.64
C THR A 71 8.95 13.17 -8.63
N PRO A 72 10.30 13.10 -8.66
CA PRO A 72 11.13 14.29 -8.81
C PRO A 72 10.80 15.14 -10.05
N ASP A 73 10.31 14.49 -11.12
CA ASP A 73 9.99 15.13 -12.40
C ASP A 73 8.54 15.64 -12.46
N GLY A 74 7.74 15.36 -11.43
CA GLY A 74 6.35 15.78 -11.33
C GLY A 74 5.37 14.63 -11.01
N PRO A 75 4.05 14.90 -11.11
CA PRO A 75 3.04 13.89 -10.84
C PRO A 75 3.03 12.80 -11.92
N ALA A 76 2.80 11.56 -11.48
CA ALA A 76 2.63 10.40 -12.36
C ALA A 76 1.44 9.55 -11.93
N THR A 77 0.81 8.90 -12.89
CA THR A 77 -0.10 7.78 -12.69
C THR A 77 0.54 6.57 -13.32
N ILE A 78 0.65 5.48 -12.55
CA ILE A 78 1.14 4.19 -13.05
C ILE A 78 -0.01 3.19 -13.06
N ARG A 79 -0.10 2.41 -14.12
CA ARG A 79 -0.96 1.23 -14.26
C ARG A 79 -0.08 0.00 -14.30
N LEU A 80 -0.36 -0.93 -13.43
CA LEU A 80 0.34 -2.21 -13.30
C LEU A 80 -0.68 -3.32 -13.56
N ALA A 81 -0.44 -4.15 -14.55
CA ALA A 81 -1.34 -5.25 -14.87
C ALA A 81 -0.56 -6.57 -14.91
N SER A 82 -1.06 -7.58 -14.18
CA SER A 82 -0.58 -8.93 -14.37
C SER A 82 -1.05 -9.42 -15.74
N ALA A 83 -0.10 -9.70 -16.65
CA ALA A 83 -0.40 -10.35 -17.90
C ALA A 83 -0.04 -11.83 -17.75
N GLY A 84 -1.00 -12.71 -17.97
CA GLY A 84 -0.79 -14.15 -17.96
C GLY A 84 0.07 -14.57 -19.15
N GLY A 85 1.21 -15.19 -18.88
CA GLY A 85 1.88 -16.06 -19.83
C GLY A 85 2.42 -15.46 -21.12
N GLY A 86 3.68 -15.06 -21.11
CA GLY A 86 4.51 -15.23 -22.31
C GLY A 86 4.59 -16.73 -22.68
N ALA A 87 5.24 -17.07 -23.79
CA ALA A 87 5.32 -18.41 -24.41
C ALA A 87 5.76 -19.61 -23.54
N ALA A 88 5.72 -19.53 -22.23
CA ALA A 88 6.02 -20.60 -21.27
C ALA A 88 5.36 -20.39 -19.89
N GLY A 89 4.28 -19.56 -19.77
CA GLY A 89 3.68 -19.33 -18.45
C GLY A 89 4.53 -18.41 -17.54
N THR A 90 5.54 -17.74 -18.08
CA THR A 90 6.39 -16.82 -17.31
C THR A 90 5.56 -15.62 -16.83
N PRO A 91 5.58 -15.29 -15.52
CA PRO A 91 4.88 -14.12 -15.03
C PRO A 91 5.38 -12.84 -15.71
N LEU A 92 4.46 -11.95 -16.01
CA LEU A 92 4.72 -10.67 -16.65
C LEU A 92 3.89 -9.60 -15.96
N VAL A 93 4.48 -8.44 -15.72
CA VAL A 93 3.74 -7.23 -15.33
C VAL A 93 3.90 -6.19 -16.44
N ASP A 94 2.79 -5.83 -17.06
CA ASP A 94 2.72 -4.68 -17.95
C ASP A 94 2.64 -3.40 -17.13
N ILE A 95 3.59 -2.51 -17.34
CA ILE A 95 3.76 -1.24 -16.65
C ILE A 95 3.50 -0.12 -17.65
N GLN A 96 2.57 0.75 -17.34
CA GLN A 96 2.23 1.93 -18.14
C GLN A 96 2.16 3.15 -17.24
N ALA A 97 2.67 4.29 -17.69
CA ALA A 97 2.63 5.53 -16.91
C ALA A 97 2.27 6.74 -17.77
N TRP A 98 1.68 7.73 -17.11
CA TRP A 98 1.22 9.00 -17.67
C TRP A 98 1.63 10.15 -16.77
N GLY A 99 1.84 11.31 -17.38
CA GLY A 99 2.17 12.56 -16.72
C GLY A 99 3.65 12.92 -16.75
N PRO A 100 4.02 14.11 -16.27
CA PRO A 100 5.39 14.60 -16.28
C PRO A 100 6.40 13.66 -15.62
N GLY A 101 5.95 12.92 -14.58
CA GLY A 101 6.78 11.95 -13.86
C GLY A 101 6.76 10.53 -14.41
N ALA A 102 6.22 10.30 -15.62
CA ALA A 102 6.03 8.94 -16.18
C ALA A 102 7.35 8.17 -16.32
N ASP A 103 8.41 8.79 -16.82
CA ASP A 103 9.74 8.16 -16.95
C ASP A 103 10.32 7.72 -15.61
N ALA A 104 10.28 8.61 -14.62
CA ALA A 104 10.75 8.29 -13.27
C ALA A 104 9.91 7.18 -12.61
N ALA A 105 8.59 7.20 -12.83
CA ALA A 105 7.68 6.18 -12.31
C ALA A 105 7.96 4.81 -12.90
N VAL A 106 8.18 4.71 -14.22
CA VAL A 106 8.50 3.44 -14.89
C VAL A 106 9.87 2.92 -14.48
N LYS A 107 10.88 3.79 -14.37
CA LYS A 107 12.22 3.40 -13.88
C LYS A 107 12.19 2.83 -12.44
N ALA A 108 11.35 3.40 -11.58
CA ALA A 108 11.22 2.95 -10.19
C ALA A 108 10.30 1.71 -10.04
N ALA A 109 9.52 1.36 -11.06
CA ALA A 109 8.52 0.31 -10.96
C ALA A 109 9.08 -1.08 -10.62
N PRO A 110 10.20 -1.56 -11.18
CA PRO A 110 10.75 -2.86 -10.79
C PRO A 110 11.05 -2.93 -9.28
N ARG A 111 11.65 -1.89 -8.71
CA ARG A 111 11.91 -1.80 -7.27
C ARG A 111 10.61 -1.78 -6.47
N LEU A 112 9.63 -0.99 -6.88
CA LEU A 112 8.29 -0.97 -6.28
C LEU A 112 7.66 -2.38 -6.28
N LEU A 113 7.88 -3.14 -7.33
CA LEU A 113 7.39 -4.51 -7.51
C LEU A 113 8.23 -5.56 -6.77
N GLY A 114 9.26 -5.16 -6.05
CA GLY A 114 10.10 -6.04 -5.24
C GLY A 114 11.18 -6.75 -6.04
N ALA A 115 11.71 -6.15 -7.12
CA ALA A 115 12.84 -6.71 -7.86
C ALA A 115 14.08 -6.91 -6.99
N ASP A 116 14.28 -6.07 -5.99
CA ASP A 116 15.42 -6.13 -5.06
C ASP A 116 15.13 -7.02 -3.83
N ASP A 117 13.94 -7.64 -3.73
CA ASP A 117 13.58 -8.48 -2.58
C ASP A 117 14.10 -9.90 -2.73
N ASP A 118 15.28 -10.14 -2.21
CA ASP A 118 15.93 -11.44 -2.21
C ASP A 118 15.46 -12.33 -1.06
N TRP A 119 14.87 -13.48 -1.40
CA TRP A 119 14.42 -14.50 -0.46
C TRP A 119 15.40 -15.68 -0.31
N GLN A 120 16.53 -15.69 -1.01
CA GLN A 120 17.46 -16.84 -1.02
C GLN A 120 17.88 -17.23 0.40
N GLY A 121 18.33 -16.26 1.20
CA GLY A 121 18.72 -16.53 2.58
C GLY A 121 17.57 -17.04 3.47
N PHE A 122 16.33 -16.63 3.22
CA PHE A 122 15.16 -17.13 3.94
C PHE A 122 14.77 -18.55 3.52
N ASP A 123 14.95 -18.87 2.26
CA ASP A 123 14.59 -20.16 1.64
C ASP A 123 15.75 -21.17 1.71
N GLU A 124 16.95 -20.78 2.16
CA GLU A 124 18.07 -21.68 2.37
C GLU A 124 17.69 -22.81 3.32
N PRO A 125 17.92 -24.09 3.00
CA PRO A 125 17.45 -25.23 3.80
C PRO A 125 17.86 -25.18 5.26
N ALA A 126 19.09 -24.74 5.56
CA ALA A 126 19.58 -24.61 6.93
C ALA A 126 18.78 -23.59 7.73
N PHE A 127 18.54 -22.39 7.16
CA PHE A 127 17.73 -21.35 7.81
C PHE A 127 16.24 -21.73 7.84
N HIS A 128 15.71 -22.22 6.71
CA HIS A 128 14.30 -22.58 6.57
C HIS A 128 13.87 -23.65 7.59
N SER A 129 14.75 -24.60 7.92
CA SER A 129 14.47 -25.64 8.91
C SER A 129 14.30 -25.11 10.33
N THR A 130 14.86 -23.94 10.66
CA THR A 130 14.71 -23.29 11.97
C THR A 130 13.36 -22.59 12.15
N LEU A 131 12.63 -22.34 11.07
CA LEU A 131 11.36 -21.63 11.09
C LEU A 131 10.25 -22.51 11.70
N PRO A 132 9.26 -21.91 12.40
CA PRO A 132 8.08 -22.64 12.84
C PRO A 132 7.35 -23.29 11.66
N ARG A 133 6.81 -24.49 11.86
CA ARG A 133 6.11 -25.23 10.80
C ARG A 133 5.06 -24.39 10.07
N MET A 134 4.28 -23.58 10.81
CA MET A 134 3.29 -22.70 10.22
C MET A 134 3.89 -21.66 9.25
N VAL A 135 5.10 -21.17 9.55
CA VAL A 135 5.81 -20.20 8.70
C VAL A 135 6.37 -20.89 7.46
N GLN A 136 6.94 -22.10 7.62
CA GLN A 136 7.39 -22.91 6.48
C GLN A 136 6.26 -23.24 5.52
N GLU A 137 5.10 -23.66 6.05
CA GLU A 137 3.90 -23.95 5.23
C GLU A 137 3.35 -22.70 4.56
N ALA A 138 3.35 -21.55 5.27
CA ALA A 138 2.93 -20.28 4.70
C ALA A 138 3.85 -19.84 3.56
N ARG A 139 5.16 -19.99 3.72
CA ARG A 139 6.14 -19.64 2.67
C ARG A 139 5.93 -20.50 1.41
N ARG A 140 5.74 -21.81 1.55
CA ARG A 140 5.45 -22.68 0.39
C ARG A 140 4.22 -22.25 -0.41
N ARG A 141 3.19 -21.68 0.25
CA ARG A 141 1.99 -21.13 -0.41
C ARG A 141 2.15 -19.69 -0.89
N ALA A 142 3.23 -19.04 -0.49
CA ALA A 142 3.45 -17.62 -0.71
C ALA A 142 4.74 -17.32 -1.50
N LEU A 143 5.21 -18.27 -2.31
CA LEU A 143 6.41 -18.09 -3.17
C LEU A 143 6.29 -16.87 -4.11
N ALA A 144 5.06 -16.54 -4.51
CA ALA A 144 4.76 -15.42 -5.40
C ALA A 144 4.77 -14.03 -4.71
N VAL A 145 5.01 -13.95 -3.39
CA VAL A 145 5.00 -12.68 -2.65
C VAL A 145 6.39 -12.08 -2.61
N ARG A 146 6.47 -10.76 -2.87
CA ARG A 146 7.66 -9.93 -2.65
C ARG A 146 7.36 -8.83 -1.65
N LEU A 147 8.38 -8.22 -1.08
CA LEU A 147 8.27 -7.02 -0.27
C LEU A 147 8.39 -5.79 -1.19
N PRO A 148 7.39 -4.89 -1.21
CA PRO A 148 7.43 -3.74 -2.09
C PRO A 148 8.38 -2.67 -1.54
N ALA A 149 9.07 -1.97 -2.43
CA ALA A 149 9.95 -0.86 -2.06
C ALA A 149 9.56 0.40 -2.87
N SER A 150 8.72 1.26 -2.30
CA SER A 150 8.23 2.44 -3.01
C SER A 150 9.30 3.52 -3.22
N GLY A 151 10.33 3.57 -2.38
CA GLY A 151 11.36 4.61 -2.40
C GLY A 151 10.85 6.02 -2.04
N ARG A 152 9.55 6.20 -1.75
CA ARG A 152 8.92 7.49 -1.51
C ARG A 152 8.66 7.67 -0.02
N MET A 153 9.57 8.37 0.65
CA MET A 153 9.56 8.49 2.12
C MET A 153 8.35 9.28 2.62
N VAL A 154 8.11 10.47 2.08
CA VAL A 154 7.00 11.36 2.50
C VAL A 154 5.64 10.73 2.21
N ASP A 155 5.47 10.11 1.04
CA ASP A 155 4.23 9.40 0.65
C ASP A 155 3.83 8.33 1.65
N GLN A 156 4.79 7.64 2.25
CA GLN A 156 4.52 6.61 3.24
C GLN A 156 4.45 7.18 4.66
N LEU A 157 5.27 8.17 4.98
CA LEU A 157 5.38 8.72 6.32
C LEU A 157 4.09 9.46 6.76
N VAL A 158 3.53 10.31 5.90
CA VAL A 158 2.34 11.10 6.26
C VAL A 158 1.17 10.20 6.70
N PRO A 159 0.69 9.24 5.89
CA PRO A 159 -0.42 8.39 6.32
C PRO A 159 -0.08 7.53 7.55
N ILE A 160 1.16 7.09 7.73
CA ILE A 160 1.57 6.32 8.91
C ILE A 160 1.53 7.20 10.18
N ILE A 161 1.94 8.47 10.12
CA ILE A 161 1.75 9.39 11.24
C ILE A 161 0.26 9.54 11.58
N LEU A 162 -0.62 9.58 10.58
CA LEU A 162 -2.06 9.69 10.82
C LEU A 162 -2.64 8.44 11.50
N GLU A 163 -2.00 7.29 11.39
CA GLU A 163 -2.39 6.03 12.05
C GLU A 163 -1.96 5.95 13.53
N GLN A 164 -1.16 6.90 14.04
CA GLN A 164 -0.69 6.88 15.42
C GLN A 164 -1.84 7.01 16.45
N LYS A 165 -1.96 6.00 17.33
CA LYS A 165 -2.88 5.97 18.49
C LYS A 165 -4.37 6.19 18.14
N VAL A 166 -4.79 5.80 16.96
CA VAL A 166 -6.20 5.85 16.52
C VAL A 166 -6.56 4.57 15.78
N THR A 167 -7.84 4.38 15.50
CA THR A 167 -8.26 3.27 14.66
C THR A 167 -7.83 3.50 13.21
N VAL A 168 -7.56 2.41 12.50
CA VAL A 168 -7.24 2.46 11.06
C VAL A 168 -8.34 3.16 10.25
N ILE A 169 -9.60 3.03 10.67
CA ILE A 169 -10.76 3.67 10.01
C ILE A 169 -10.67 5.20 10.13
N GLU A 170 -10.38 5.71 11.33
CA GLU A 170 -10.21 7.15 11.56
C GLU A 170 -9.05 7.72 10.76
N ALA A 171 -7.89 7.05 10.80
CA ALA A 171 -6.71 7.47 10.07
C ALA A 171 -6.96 7.55 8.56
N ARG A 172 -7.53 6.49 7.96
CA ARG A 172 -7.85 6.43 6.54
C ARG A 172 -8.89 7.45 6.11
N ARG A 173 -9.89 7.73 6.97
CA ARG A 173 -10.89 8.77 6.73
C ARG A 173 -10.23 10.15 6.66
N GLY A 174 -9.38 10.48 7.64
CA GLY A 174 -8.65 11.73 7.69
C GLY A 174 -7.72 11.90 6.49
N TYR A 175 -6.94 10.88 6.17
CA TYR A 175 -6.07 10.86 4.99
C TYR A 175 -6.85 11.12 3.70
N ARG A 176 -7.91 10.36 3.47
CA ARG A 176 -8.77 10.51 2.29
C ARG A 176 -9.35 11.93 2.16
N TYR A 177 -9.88 12.49 3.26
CA TYR A 177 -10.41 13.85 3.27
C TYR A 177 -9.35 14.87 2.83
N LEU A 178 -8.17 14.82 3.42
CA LEU A 178 -7.09 15.78 3.15
C LEU A 178 -6.53 15.61 1.74
N VAL A 179 -6.36 14.38 1.26
CA VAL A 179 -5.84 14.13 -0.10
C VAL A 179 -6.83 14.60 -1.16
N HIS A 180 -8.14 14.36 -1.01
CA HIS A 180 -9.11 14.89 -1.97
C HIS A 180 -9.19 16.41 -1.95
N ARG A 181 -8.94 17.02 -0.80
CA ARG A 181 -9.06 18.48 -0.64
C ARG A 181 -7.81 19.24 -1.11
N TYR A 182 -6.63 18.66 -0.91
CA TYR A 182 -5.34 19.33 -1.10
C TYR A 182 -4.42 18.66 -2.11
N GLY A 183 -4.75 17.45 -2.54
CA GLY A 183 -4.04 16.77 -3.63
C GLY A 183 -4.38 17.33 -4.99
N THR A 184 -3.73 16.81 -6.00
CA THR A 184 -3.97 17.19 -7.39
C THR A 184 -4.59 16.04 -8.17
N PRO A 185 -5.45 16.31 -9.17
CA PRO A 185 -5.97 15.27 -10.05
C PRO A 185 -4.83 14.44 -10.65
N ALA A 186 -4.96 13.12 -10.63
CA ALA A 186 -3.97 12.23 -11.23
C ALA A 186 -3.88 12.46 -12.75
N PRO A 187 -2.66 12.45 -13.33
CA PRO A 187 -2.50 12.38 -14.78
C PRO A 187 -3.34 11.25 -15.39
N ARG A 188 -4.00 11.48 -16.52
CA ARG A 188 -5.04 10.58 -17.00
C ARG A 188 -4.60 9.76 -18.22
N ALA A 189 -4.87 8.46 -18.15
CA ALA A 189 -4.87 7.53 -19.28
C ALA A 189 -6.21 7.60 -20.06
N GLY A 190 -6.67 8.80 -20.39
CA GLY A 190 -7.99 8.99 -20.97
C GLY A 190 -9.11 8.49 -20.03
N MET A 191 -10.11 7.80 -20.58
CA MET A 191 -11.26 7.30 -19.81
C MET A 191 -10.97 6.03 -18.99
N SER A 192 -9.83 5.38 -19.18
CA SER A 192 -9.45 4.16 -18.46
C SER A 192 -8.94 4.43 -17.04
N THR A 193 -8.55 5.67 -16.74
CA THR A 193 -8.11 6.03 -15.37
C THR A 193 -9.30 5.97 -14.41
N PRO A 194 -9.17 5.30 -13.24
CA PRO A 194 -10.21 5.29 -12.23
C PRO A 194 -10.69 6.69 -11.89
N ALA A 195 -12.02 6.88 -11.84
CA ALA A 195 -12.59 8.16 -11.48
C ALA A 195 -12.19 8.56 -10.07
N GLY A 196 -11.81 9.82 -9.86
CA GLY A 196 -11.46 10.35 -8.55
C GLY A 196 -10.05 9.97 -8.05
N LEU A 197 -9.20 9.36 -8.89
CA LEU A 197 -7.81 9.12 -8.52
C LEU A 197 -7.05 10.46 -8.38
N VAL A 198 -6.32 10.60 -7.29
CA VAL A 198 -5.67 11.85 -6.87
C VAL A 198 -4.22 11.57 -6.49
N VAL A 199 -3.31 12.43 -6.90
CA VAL A 199 -1.94 12.47 -6.36
C VAL A 199 -1.98 13.13 -4.99
N ALA A 200 -1.43 12.49 -3.98
CA ALA A 200 -1.34 13.06 -2.64
C ALA A 200 -0.57 14.40 -2.67
N PRO A 201 -0.90 15.34 -1.76
CA PRO A 201 -0.21 16.62 -1.71
C PRO A 201 1.31 16.45 -1.58
N THR A 202 2.07 17.28 -2.27
CA THR A 202 3.52 17.42 -2.06
C THR A 202 3.82 17.94 -0.65
N ALA A 203 5.05 17.82 -0.18
CA ALA A 203 5.45 18.37 1.11
C ALA A 203 5.10 19.85 1.27
N ALA A 204 5.29 20.64 0.20
CA ALA A 204 4.92 22.05 0.19
C ALA A 204 3.41 22.28 0.33
N GLN A 205 2.60 21.50 -0.37
CA GLN A 205 1.13 21.58 -0.28
C GLN A 205 0.62 21.13 1.09
N TRP A 206 1.16 20.05 1.67
CA TRP A 206 0.84 19.63 3.03
C TRP A 206 1.12 20.73 4.06
N LEU A 207 2.24 21.45 3.92
CA LEU A 207 2.62 22.55 4.80
C LEU A 207 1.66 23.75 4.73
N GLN A 208 0.87 23.87 3.66
CA GLN A 208 -0.16 24.89 3.50
C GLN A 208 -1.54 24.49 4.08
N VAL A 209 -1.69 23.24 4.54
CA VAL A 209 -2.97 22.79 5.12
C VAL A 209 -3.22 23.52 6.44
N PRO A 210 -4.28 24.32 6.54
CA PRO A 210 -4.56 25.10 7.74
C PRO A 210 -5.04 24.21 8.90
N SER A 211 -4.82 24.67 10.13
CA SER A 211 -5.08 23.89 11.35
C SER A 211 -6.53 23.38 11.46
N TRP A 212 -7.50 24.17 11.04
CA TRP A 212 -8.91 23.77 11.07
C TRP A 212 -9.28 22.65 10.09
N GLU A 213 -8.54 22.50 8.99
CA GLU A 213 -8.75 21.40 8.05
C GLU A 213 -8.23 20.06 8.61
N TRP A 214 -7.14 20.09 9.37
CA TRP A 214 -6.69 18.91 10.13
C TRP A 214 -7.77 18.49 11.14
N HIS A 215 -8.38 19.45 11.83
CA HIS A 215 -9.46 19.17 12.76
C HIS A 215 -10.69 18.58 12.07
N LYS A 216 -11.15 19.17 10.96
CA LYS A 216 -12.24 18.62 10.14
C LYS A 216 -11.97 17.21 9.62
N ALA A 217 -10.71 16.91 9.33
CA ALA A 217 -10.27 15.57 8.94
C ALA A 217 -10.29 14.57 10.12
N GLY A 218 -10.49 15.01 11.35
CA GLY A 218 -10.40 14.19 12.56
C GLY A 218 -8.95 13.88 12.96
N VAL A 219 -8.01 14.70 12.52
CA VAL A 219 -6.59 14.56 12.86
C VAL A 219 -6.26 15.43 14.08
N GLY A 220 -5.94 14.78 15.19
CA GLY A 220 -5.58 15.48 16.42
C GLY A 220 -4.29 16.31 16.30
N PRO A 221 -4.12 17.35 17.17
CA PRO A 221 -3.04 18.32 17.06
C PRO A 221 -1.63 17.70 17.17
N GLN A 222 -1.46 16.63 17.93
CA GLN A 222 -0.17 15.94 18.03
C GLN A 222 0.26 15.31 16.70
N ARG A 223 -0.67 14.68 15.97
CA ARG A 223 -0.42 14.03 14.69
C ARG A 223 -0.16 15.06 13.60
N SER A 224 -0.99 16.10 13.50
CA SER A 224 -0.79 17.18 12.52
C SER A 224 0.53 17.92 12.77
N ALA A 225 0.86 18.25 14.03
CA ALA A 225 2.15 18.85 14.37
C ALA A 225 3.35 17.96 14.01
N THR A 226 3.23 16.63 14.16
CA THR A 226 4.27 15.67 13.76
C THR A 226 4.43 15.65 12.25
N VAL A 227 3.33 15.61 11.48
CA VAL A 227 3.36 15.73 10.01
C VAL A 227 4.06 17.02 9.60
N MET A 228 3.62 18.18 10.13
CA MET A 228 4.18 19.49 9.79
C MET A 228 5.68 19.57 10.12
N ARG A 229 6.11 18.99 11.24
CA ARG A 229 7.52 18.93 11.64
C ARG A 229 8.35 18.08 10.69
N ALA A 230 7.87 16.88 10.35
CA ALA A 230 8.53 15.98 9.42
C ALA A 230 8.69 16.61 8.03
N LEU A 231 7.64 17.26 7.53
CA LEU A 231 7.63 17.84 6.18
C LEU A 231 8.54 19.05 6.01
N ARG A 232 8.89 19.76 7.09
CA ARG A 232 9.93 20.80 7.04
C ARG A 232 11.30 20.22 6.68
N SER A 233 11.51 18.93 6.89
CA SER A 233 12.71 18.18 6.53
C SER A 233 12.49 17.23 5.35
N ALA A 234 11.49 17.48 4.50
CA ALA A 234 11.07 16.55 3.44
C ALA A 234 12.23 16.17 2.50
N VAL A 235 13.05 17.13 2.10
CA VAL A 235 14.22 16.87 1.23
C VAL A 235 15.23 15.94 1.90
N ALA A 236 15.50 16.12 3.19
CA ALA A 236 16.38 15.23 3.94
C ALA A 236 15.75 13.85 4.14
N LEU A 237 14.43 13.79 4.37
CA LEU A 237 13.69 12.52 4.47
C LEU A 237 13.75 11.74 3.17
N GLU A 238 13.50 12.36 2.01
CA GLU A 238 13.53 11.63 0.72
C GLU A 238 14.93 11.08 0.42
N ARG A 239 16.00 11.73 0.84
CA ARG A 239 17.38 11.21 0.71
C ARG A 239 17.60 9.92 1.51
N LEU A 240 16.81 9.65 2.55
CA LEU A 240 16.92 8.41 3.32
C LEU A 240 16.54 7.17 2.48
N ALA A 241 15.79 7.33 1.40
CA ALA A 241 15.42 6.23 0.50
C ALA A 241 16.64 5.56 -0.18
N ALA A 242 17.79 6.26 -0.21
CA ALA A 242 19.05 5.73 -0.74
C ALA A 242 19.92 5.02 0.33
N LEU A 243 19.54 5.09 1.61
CA LEU A 243 20.28 4.45 2.70
C LEU A 243 19.78 3.02 2.94
N PRO A 244 20.57 2.17 3.62
CA PRO A 244 20.07 0.90 4.14
C PRO A 244 18.83 1.11 5.04
N ALA A 245 17.84 0.23 4.93
CA ALA A 245 16.52 0.38 5.56
C ALA A 245 16.58 0.67 7.07
N LEU A 246 17.40 -0.07 7.83
CA LEU A 246 17.51 0.12 9.28
C LEU A 246 18.15 1.47 9.62
N VAL A 247 19.16 1.89 8.86
CA VAL A 247 19.81 3.21 9.02
C VAL A 247 18.82 4.34 8.72
N ALA A 248 18.01 4.19 7.66
CA ALA A 248 16.96 5.14 7.34
C ALA A 248 15.93 5.23 8.48
N GLY A 249 15.53 4.09 9.04
CA GLY A 249 14.62 4.01 10.18
C GLY A 249 15.17 4.71 11.43
N GLU A 250 16.44 4.51 11.78
CA GLU A 250 17.09 5.18 12.89
C GLU A 250 17.17 6.69 12.68
N LYS A 251 17.59 7.12 11.49
CA LYS A 251 17.70 8.56 11.17
C LYS A 251 16.37 9.30 11.20
N MET A 252 15.26 8.66 10.84
CA MET A 252 13.94 9.28 10.93
C MET A 252 13.51 9.57 12.38
N GLN A 253 13.96 8.78 13.34
CA GLN A 253 13.57 8.90 14.75
C GLN A 253 14.13 10.15 15.44
N VAL A 254 15.04 10.88 14.82
CA VAL A 254 15.50 12.19 15.33
C VAL A 254 14.39 13.25 15.26
N ILE A 255 13.35 13.01 14.49
CA ILE A 255 12.20 13.92 14.36
C ILE A 255 11.23 13.63 15.51
N PRO A 256 10.98 14.59 16.42
CA PRO A 256 10.05 14.40 17.53
C PRO A 256 8.65 14.00 17.04
N GLY A 257 8.14 12.88 17.56
CA GLY A 257 6.87 12.27 17.14
C GLY A 257 7.02 11.11 16.16
N ILE A 258 8.23 10.82 15.66
CA ILE A 258 8.55 9.62 14.89
C ILE A 258 9.30 8.66 15.80
N GLY A 259 8.62 7.64 16.29
CA GLY A 259 9.21 6.57 17.10
C GLY A 259 9.48 5.30 16.30
N ALA A 260 9.93 4.26 17.01
CA ALA A 260 10.29 2.96 16.44
C ALA A 260 9.17 2.35 15.58
N TRP A 261 7.91 2.40 16.05
CA TRP A 261 6.77 1.92 15.29
C TRP A 261 6.63 2.63 13.93
N THR A 262 6.61 3.97 13.94
CA THR A 262 6.45 4.75 12.72
C THR A 262 7.61 4.52 11.74
N ALA A 263 8.84 4.49 12.25
CA ALA A 263 10.03 4.23 11.45
C ALA A 263 9.97 2.85 10.80
N ALA A 264 9.61 1.81 11.55
CA ALA A 264 9.46 0.46 11.04
C ALA A 264 8.41 0.36 9.94
N GLU A 265 7.21 0.91 10.18
CA GLU A 265 6.12 0.93 9.19
C GLU A 265 6.51 1.63 7.88
N VAL A 266 7.29 2.72 7.98
CA VAL A 266 7.79 3.44 6.80
C VAL A 266 8.81 2.61 6.04
N VAL A 267 9.86 2.08 6.68
CA VAL A 267 10.92 1.35 5.95
C VAL A 267 10.45 0.01 5.39
N GLN A 268 9.43 -0.60 5.98
CA GLN A 268 8.79 -1.78 5.39
C GLN A 268 8.18 -1.48 4.01
N ARG A 269 7.65 -0.26 3.81
CA ARG A 269 6.97 0.15 2.57
C ARG A 269 7.86 0.91 1.60
N THR A 270 8.85 1.59 2.11
CA THR A 270 9.76 2.40 1.27
C THR A 270 10.97 1.61 0.79
N HIS A 271 11.44 0.65 1.60
CA HIS A 271 12.65 -0.13 1.33
C HIS A 271 12.40 -1.63 1.14
N GLY A 272 11.17 -2.12 1.41
CA GLY A 272 10.94 -3.56 1.46
C GLY A 272 11.75 -4.25 2.57
N CYS A 273 11.92 -3.59 3.72
CA CYS A 273 12.80 -4.08 4.78
C CYS A 273 12.36 -5.47 5.30
N PRO A 274 13.20 -6.49 5.19
CA PRO A 274 12.85 -7.85 5.61
C PRO A 274 12.91 -8.06 7.13
N ASP A 275 13.50 -7.13 7.88
CA ASP A 275 13.83 -7.32 9.29
C ASP A 275 13.23 -6.28 10.24
N SER A 276 12.62 -5.20 9.74
CA SER A 276 12.07 -4.15 10.58
C SER A 276 10.78 -4.58 11.25
N ILE A 277 10.72 -4.48 12.59
CA ILE A 277 9.56 -4.85 13.41
C ILE A 277 8.92 -3.60 14.01
N SER A 278 7.60 -3.52 13.90
CA SER A 278 6.79 -2.40 14.41
C SER A 278 6.60 -2.51 15.93
N VAL A 279 7.68 -2.21 16.67
CA VAL A 279 7.68 -2.19 18.14
C VAL A 279 6.78 -1.07 18.64
N GLY A 280 5.94 -1.35 19.62
CA GLY A 280 4.91 -0.43 20.12
C GLY A 280 3.58 -0.57 19.37
N ASP A 281 3.44 -1.54 18.45
CA ASP A 281 2.15 -1.84 17.84
C ASP A 281 1.18 -2.45 18.86
N TYR A 282 -0.04 -1.93 18.88
CA TYR A 282 -1.06 -2.36 19.84
C TYR A 282 -1.42 -3.85 19.77
N HIS A 283 -1.26 -4.47 18.61
CA HIS A 283 -1.68 -5.85 18.40
C HIS A 283 -0.54 -6.83 18.12
N LEU A 284 0.57 -6.35 17.54
CA LEU A 284 1.59 -7.20 16.93
C LEU A 284 2.27 -8.12 17.92
N ALA A 285 2.73 -7.60 19.07
CA ALA A 285 3.42 -8.41 20.07
C ALA A 285 2.54 -9.57 20.57
N ALA A 286 1.31 -9.25 20.98
CA ALA A 286 0.36 -10.27 21.42
C ALA A 286 -0.03 -11.25 20.30
N TYR A 287 -0.04 -10.80 19.04
CA TYR A 287 -0.34 -11.63 17.87
C TYR A 287 0.80 -12.63 17.59
N VAL A 288 2.03 -12.15 17.56
CA VAL A 288 3.23 -12.98 17.33
C VAL A 288 3.41 -14.00 18.48
N GLY A 289 3.28 -13.56 19.73
CA GLY A 289 3.34 -14.45 20.87
C GLY A 289 2.30 -15.57 20.82
N ALA A 290 1.04 -15.21 20.54
CA ALA A 290 -0.04 -16.20 20.41
C ALA A 290 0.20 -17.17 19.25
N ALA A 291 0.73 -16.69 18.11
CA ALA A 291 1.00 -17.54 16.95
C ALA A 291 2.15 -18.52 17.19
N LEU A 292 3.22 -18.08 17.87
CA LEU A 292 4.43 -18.88 18.02
C LEU A 292 4.42 -19.77 19.28
N THR A 293 3.72 -19.34 20.35
CA THR A 293 3.77 -20.03 21.66
C THR A 293 2.39 -20.38 22.23
N GLY A 294 1.32 -19.98 21.57
CA GLY A 294 -0.05 -20.09 22.10
C GLY A 294 -0.36 -19.06 23.22
N ARG A 295 0.57 -18.19 23.59
CA ARG A 295 0.42 -17.21 24.67
C ARG A 295 0.73 -15.80 24.19
N ARG A 296 0.05 -14.80 24.75
CA ARG A 296 0.35 -13.39 24.48
C ARG A 296 1.71 -13.01 25.07
N THR A 297 2.39 -12.09 24.42
CA THR A 297 3.61 -11.46 24.91
C THR A 297 3.57 -9.95 24.71
N ASP A 298 4.49 -9.24 25.32
CA ASP A 298 4.80 -7.83 25.08
C ASP A 298 5.87 -7.67 23.98
N ASP A 299 6.30 -6.43 23.74
CA ASP A 299 7.30 -6.14 22.71
C ASP A 299 8.65 -6.80 22.99
N ALA A 300 9.10 -6.82 24.25
CA ALA A 300 10.35 -7.45 24.61
C ALA A 300 10.31 -8.97 24.37
N GLY A 301 9.22 -9.62 24.74
CA GLY A 301 8.99 -11.03 24.48
C GLY A 301 8.87 -11.33 22.98
N MET A 302 8.20 -10.48 22.21
CA MET A 302 8.11 -10.61 20.75
C MET A 302 9.49 -10.55 20.10
N LEU A 303 10.31 -9.56 20.46
CA LEU A 303 11.67 -9.43 19.94
C LEU A 303 12.54 -10.64 20.29
N LYS A 304 12.42 -11.16 21.51
CA LYS A 304 13.10 -12.39 21.94
C LYS A 304 12.67 -13.60 21.12
N LEU A 305 11.37 -13.74 20.87
CA LEU A 305 10.84 -14.85 20.05
C LEU A 305 11.32 -14.77 18.59
N LEU A 306 11.47 -13.57 18.04
CA LEU A 306 11.90 -13.36 16.66
C LEU A 306 13.43 -13.30 16.50
N GLU A 307 14.19 -13.26 17.59
CA GLU A 307 15.67 -13.12 17.56
C GLU A 307 16.38 -14.20 16.73
N PRO A 308 16.00 -15.49 16.76
CA PRO A 308 16.63 -16.51 15.93
C PRO A 308 16.58 -16.23 14.43
N TRP A 309 15.64 -15.37 13.99
CA TRP A 309 15.42 -15.02 12.58
C TRP A 309 15.79 -13.58 12.27
N ARG A 310 16.77 -13.02 12.99
CA ARG A 310 17.35 -11.69 12.71
C ARG A 310 17.80 -11.61 11.25
N GLY A 311 17.52 -10.49 10.61
CA GLY A 311 17.65 -10.29 9.15
C GLY A 311 16.37 -10.61 8.37
N HIS A 312 15.45 -11.41 8.95
CA HIS A 312 14.22 -11.86 8.32
C HIS A 312 12.98 -11.76 9.22
N ARG A 313 13.06 -11.07 10.34
CA ARG A 313 11.98 -11.03 11.34
C ARG A 313 10.66 -10.52 10.75
N GLN A 314 10.70 -9.50 9.89
CA GLN A 314 9.50 -9.00 9.21
C GLN A 314 8.92 -10.04 8.23
N ARG A 315 9.77 -10.81 7.53
CA ARG A 315 9.30 -11.90 6.69
C ARG A 315 8.59 -12.99 7.49
N VAL A 316 9.12 -13.35 8.67
CA VAL A 316 8.46 -14.30 9.58
C VAL A 316 7.09 -13.78 9.99
N VAL A 317 7.00 -12.53 10.45
CA VAL A 317 5.71 -11.89 10.81
C VAL A 317 4.74 -11.89 9.63
N ARG A 318 5.20 -11.53 8.44
CA ARG A 318 4.37 -11.52 7.24
C ARG A 318 3.88 -12.91 6.84
N MET A 319 4.71 -13.94 7.01
CA MET A 319 4.28 -15.32 6.78
C MET A 319 3.22 -15.74 7.82
N ILE A 320 3.38 -15.42 9.09
CA ILE A 320 2.36 -15.67 10.12
C ILE A 320 1.04 -14.99 9.74
N GLN A 321 1.07 -13.72 9.34
CA GLN A 321 -0.12 -12.98 8.90
C GLN A 321 -0.81 -13.63 7.68
N SER A 322 -0.03 -14.20 6.77
CA SER A 322 -0.54 -14.86 5.57
C SER A 322 -1.24 -16.19 5.82
N THR A 323 -1.07 -16.79 7.01
CA THR A 323 -1.75 -18.05 7.39
C THR A 323 -3.24 -17.86 7.67
N GLY A 324 -3.69 -16.64 7.88
CA GLY A 324 -5.04 -16.34 8.38
C GLY A 324 -5.21 -16.63 9.88
N PHE A 325 -4.13 -16.91 10.61
CA PHE A 325 -4.17 -17.09 12.06
C PHE A 325 -4.87 -15.90 12.73
N ARG A 326 -5.78 -16.20 13.65
CA ARG A 326 -6.48 -15.20 14.45
C ARG A 326 -6.19 -15.46 15.93
N LYS A 327 -5.58 -14.48 16.59
CA LYS A 327 -5.42 -14.55 18.04
C LYS A 327 -6.79 -14.45 18.72
N PRO A 328 -7.01 -15.15 19.86
CA PRO A 328 -8.18 -14.92 20.69
C PRO A 328 -8.27 -13.45 21.10
N THR A 329 -9.42 -12.83 20.91
CA THR A 329 -9.69 -11.44 21.30
C THR A 329 -10.55 -11.43 22.55
N PHE A 330 -10.08 -10.72 23.59
CA PHE A 330 -10.79 -10.51 24.84
C PHE A 330 -10.89 -9.00 25.09
N GLY A 331 -12.05 -8.53 25.45
CA GLY A 331 -12.31 -7.13 25.80
C GLY A 331 -13.04 -6.32 24.70
N PRO A 332 -13.49 -5.12 25.05
CA PRO A 332 -14.23 -4.24 24.15
C PRO A 332 -13.32 -3.77 23.00
N ARG A 333 -13.94 -3.55 21.83
CA ARG A 333 -13.26 -2.91 20.71
C ARG A 333 -13.06 -1.42 21.02
N MET A 334 -11.93 -0.86 20.56
CA MET A 334 -11.72 0.59 20.62
C MET A 334 -12.84 1.29 19.85
N THR A 335 -13.55 2.20 20.53
CA THR A 335 -14.64 2.97 19.93
C THR A 335 -14.06 4.07 19.08
N ILE A 336 -14.63 4.30 17.90
CA ILE A 336 -14.31 5.47 17.07
C ILE A 336 -14.74 6.71 17.83
N GLN A 337 -13.83 7.62 18.13
CA GLN A 337 -14.14 8.90 18.75
C GLN A 337 -14.26 9.98 17.66
N ASP A 338 -15.43 10.56 17.55
CA ASP A 338 -15.66 11.66 16.60
C ASP A 338 -15.56 13.01 17.32
N HIS A 339 -14.40 13.65 17.20
CA HIS A 339 -14.13 14.96 17.81
C HIS A 339 -14.40 16.15 16.89
N ARG A 340 -15.04 15.93 15.72
CA ARG A 340 -15.25 16.98 14.71
C ARG A 340 -16.34 17.98 15.03
N GLY A 341 -17.13 17.71 16.04
CA GLY A 341 -18.25 18.54 16.48
C GLY A 341 -17.99 19.40 17.74
N HIS A 342 -16.74 19.47 18.19
CA HIS A 342 -16.36 20.25 19.37
C HIS A 342 -15.50 21.43 19.00
#